data_b79b1a5eb5caedb5aa00f6db709a1c28
#
_entry.id   b79b1a5eb5caedb5aa00f6db709a1c28
#
_cell.length_a   1.000
_cell.length_b   1.000
_cell.length_c   1.000
_cell.angle_alpha   90.00
_cell.angle_beta   90.00
_cell.angle_gamma   90.00
#
_symmetry.space_group_name_H-M   'P 1'
#
loop_
_entity.id
_entity.type
_entity.pdbx_description
1 polymer ?
#
loop_
_entity_poly.entity_id
_entity_poly.type
_entity_poly.pdbx_seq_one_letter_code
_entity_poly.pdbx_strand_id
1 'polypeptide(L)'
;MSDAACRPGLDRALGLRHLVVYGMIFMVPIAPMALYGFVAQESHGMVPLVYLIGVVAMLFTALSYKRLSGVFPVAGSVYAYVQRGWHPYLGFVAGWMILADYLLVPALLYAFSASWLQGLLPAVPAWVWIVGFIVFNTAVNVLGIRLQARAHFILLAVELIALALFMILAVHFVFLSGRGTGGWSAAPFFQPRHWNGDFVATATSIAVLSFLGFDAISTLAEETRNPRRDVGNATVLTLLLLGAIFIAQTYLAALAHPDYHSLDAKLGFFDISLQVGGEWLYVMLLIVNVISSGIANALSAQLAIARILFSMGRDRALPGSDFLSRVHPRVRTPVNATLLVAALSTVVALAVPEEVILKLVNFGALTAFMLLNVTVFVFFYLKQKRYRQVFGYLVFPAVGLIIVAFVWSGFDRTTFLFGGMWLLAGLLVGAFKYRNFKSFDSAIPENEPARQ
;
A
#
# COMPACT_ATOMS: atom_id res chain seq x y z
N MET A 1 -43.10 -22.64 1.72
CA MET A 1 -41.96 -22.92 0.87
C MET A 1 -41.55 -21.57 0.26
N SER A 2 -40.69 -20.85 0.92
CA SER A 2 -40.22 -19.54 0.45
C SER A 2 -38.84 -19.71 -0.18
N ASP A 3 -38.77 -19.42 -1.47
CA ASP A 3 -37.54 -19.33 -2.23
C ASP A 3 -36.57 -18.37 -1.54
N ALA A 4 -35.62 -18.92 -0.82
CA ALA A 4 -34.41 -18.21 -0.44
C ALA A 4 -33.62 -18.03 -1.75
N ALA A 5 -33.86 -16.90 -2.44
CA ALA A 5 -33.12 -16.51 -3.62
C ALA A 5 -31.61 -16.62 -3.33
N CYS A 6 -30.99 -17.63 -3.89
CA CYS A 6 -29.55 -17.86 -3.89
C CYS A 6 -28.91 -16.59 -4.46
N ARG A 7 -28.33 -15.73 -3.61
CA ARG A 7 -27.54 -14.58 -4.08
C ARG A 7 -26.40 -15.17 -4.90
N PRO A 8 -26.24 -14.81 -6.19
CA PRO A 8 -25.12 -15.31 -6.96
C PRO A 8 -23.83 -14.86 -6.29
N GLY A 9 -23.07 -15.81 -5.75
CA GLY A 9 -21.74 -15.58 -5.22
C GLY A 9 -20.81 -15.19 -6.37
N LEU A 10 -19.72 -14.48 -6.06
CA LEU A 10 -18.69 -14.14 -7.03
C LEU A 10 -18.07 -15.44 -7.59
N ASP A 11 -17.77 -15.47 -8.90
CA ASP A 11 -17.12 -16.61 -9.53
C ASP A 11 -15.71 -16.82 -8.97
N ARG A 12 -15.46 -17.99 -8.38
CA ARG A 12 -14.16 -18.37 -7.82
C ARG A 12 -13.20 -18.81 -8.92
N ALA A 13 -12.67 -17.84 -9.66
CA ALA A 13 -11.80 -18.08 -10.80
C ALA A 13 -10.30 -17.98 -10.48
N LEU A 14 -9.92 -17.22 -9.44
CA LEU A 14 -8.54 -16.87 -9.15
C LEU A 14 -7.79 -17.98 -8.43
N GLY A 15 -6.59 -18.33 -8.92
CA GLY A 15 -5.63 -19.23 -8.26
C GLY A 15 -4.41 -18.47 -7.76
N LEU A 16 -3.50 -19.15 -7.07
CA LEU A 16 -2.29 -18.57 -6.48
C LEU A 16 -1.51 -17.66 -7.43
N ARG A 17 -1.27 -18.11 -8.68
CA ARG A 17 -0.52 -17.31 -9.67
C ARG A 17 -1.20 -15.99 -9.99
N HIS A 18 -2.52 -15.99 -10.17
CA HIS A 18 -3.28 -14.77 -10.42
C HIS A 18 -3.18 -13.80 -9.24
N LEU A 19 -3.30 -14.29 -8.01
CA LEU A 19 -3.18 -13.48 -6.79
C LEU A 19 -1.80 -12.84 -6.66
N VAL A 20 -0.73 -13.58 -6.97
CA VAL A 20 0.64 -13.04 -6.95
C VAL A 20 0.80 -11.91 -7.98
N VAL A 21 0.30 -12.11 -9.20
CA VAL A 21 0.36 -11.05 -10.23
C VAL A 21 -0.47 -9.84 -9.83
N TYR A 22 -1.66 -10.02 -9.27
CA TYR A 22 -2.45 -8.91 -8.71
C TYR A 22 -1.71 -8.20 -7.58
N GLY A 23 -1.06 -8.95 -6.69
CA GLY A 23 -0.23 -8.36 -5.65
C GLY A 23 0.93 -7.52 -6.20
N MET A 24 1.59 -7.99 -7.27
CA MET A 24 2.64 -7.22 -7.96
C MET A 24 2.09 -5.94 -8.59
N ILE A 25 0.89 -5.97 -9.14
CA ILE A 25 0.22 -4.78 -9.69
C ILE A 25 -0.09 -3.77 -8.58
N PHE A 26 -0.57 -4.23 -7.41
CA PHE A 26 -0.90 -3.34 -6.30
C PHE A 26 0.33 -2.73 -5.63
N MET A 27 1.41 -3.50 -5.45
CA MET A 27 2.64 -3.02 -4.80
C MET A 27 3.57 -2.27 -5.75
N VAL A 28 3.38 -2.38 -7.06
CA VAL A 28 4.16 -1.71 -8.13
C VAL A 28 5.67 -2.00 -8.07
N PRO A 29 6.25 -2.81 -8.98
CA PRO A 29 7.67 -3.20 -8.96
C PRO A 29 8.67 -2.05 -8.96
N ILE A 30 8.28 -0.89 -9.50
CA ILE A 30 9.11 0.32 -9.58
C ILE A 30 8.84 1.33 -8.45
N ALA A 31 8.03 0.98 -7.45
CA ALA A 31 7.67 1.88 -6.35
C ALA A 31 8.88 2.52 -5.61
N PRO A 32 10.01 1.82 -5.38
CA PRO A 32 11.18 2.44 -4.79
C PRO A 32 11.77 3.62 -5.57
N MET A 33 11.55 3.69 -6.89
CA MET A 33 12.06 4.81 -7.71
C MET A 33 11.49 6.16 -7.27
N ALA A 34 10.21 6.16 -6.86
CA ALA A 34 9.51 7.35 -6.37
C ALA A 34 10.03 7.86 -5.03
N LEU A 35 10.57 6.97 -4.21
CA LEU A 35 10.94 7.26 -2.82
C LEU A 35 12.45 7.29 -2.60
N TYR A 36 13.23 6.92 -3.61
CA TYR A 36 14.66 6.68 -3.48
C TYR A 36 15.39 7.89 -2.88
N GLY A 37 15.16 9.09 -3.40
CA GLY A 37 15.82 10.30 -2.92
C GLY A 37 15.47 10.62 -1.47
N PHE A 38 14.19 10.56 -1.10
CA PHE A 38 13.76 10.73 0.30
C PHE A 38 14.43 9.72 1.24
N VAL A 39 14.42 8.44 0.86
CA VAL A 39 15.03 7.38 1.68
C VAL A 39 16.55 7.53 1.71
N ALA A 40 17.21 7.93 0.62
CA ALA A 40 18.65 8.11 0.55
C ALA A 40 19.14 9.22 1.49
N GLN A 41 18.43 10.35 1.52
CA GLN A 41 18.74 11.47 2.42
C GLN A 41 18.59 11.06 3.89
N GLU A 42 17.47 10.44 4.26
CA GLU A 42 17.18 10.03 5.64
C GLU A 42 18.03 8.84 6.11
N SER A 43 18.48 7.97 5.19
CA SER A 43 19.28 6.78 5.52
C SER A 43 20.79 6.97 5.35
N HIS A 44 21.25 8.19 5.09
CA HIS A 44 22.66 8.44 4.78
C HIS A 44 23.19 7.53 3.64
N GLY A 45 22.36 7.31 2.61
CA GLY A 45 22.70 6.47 1.46
C GLY A 45 22.51 4.96 1.68
N MET A 46 22.08 4.52 2.87
CA MET A 46 21.85 3.09 3.17
C MET A 46 20.46 2.61 2.72
N VAL A 47 20.05 2.96 1.50
CA VAL A 47 18.72 2.65 0.96
C VAL A 47 18.42 1.15 0.92
N PRO A 48 19.29 0.26 0.41
CA PRO A 48 19.00 -1.18 0.39
C PRO A 48 18.83 -1.80 1.78
N LEU A 49 19.54 -1.29 2.79
CA LEU A 49 19.34 -1.70 4.18
C LEU A 49 17.93 -1.37 4.66
N VAL A 50 17.46 -0.16 4.38
CA VAL A 50 16.11 0.29 4.75
C VAL A 50 15.04 -0.60 4.10
N TYR A 51 15.19 -0.93 2.82
CA TYR A 51 14.29 -1.87 2.15
C TYR A 51 14.38 -3.30 2.69
N LEU A 52 15.55 -3.77 3.09
CA LEU A 52 15.72 -5.07 3.75
C LEU A 52 14.96 -5.11 5.09
N ILE A 53 15.09 -4.06 5.91
CA ILE A 53 14.36 -3.92 7.18
C ILE A 53 12.86 -3.83 6.91
N GLY A 54 12.44 -3.09 5.88
CA GLY A 54 11.06 -3.00 5.44
C GLY A 54 10.46 -4.36 5.05
N VAL A 55 11.21 -5.17 4.28
CA VAL A 55 10.81 -6.56 3.96
C VAL A 55 10.60 -7.38 5.22
N VAL A 56 11.55 -7.33 6.16
CA VAL A 56 11.46 -8.09 7.42
C VAL A 56 10.25 -7.63 8.24
N ALA A 57 10.03 -6.31 8.37
CA ALA A 57 8.89 -5.75 9.09
C ALA A 57 7.56 -6.22 8.49
N MET A 58 7.43 -6.09 7.17
CA MET A 58 6.20 -6.46 6.47
C MET A 58 6.00 -7.97 6.38
N LEU A 59 7.08 -8.78 6.40
CA LEU A 59 6.99 -10.24 6.37
C LEU A 59 6.22 -10.80 7.58
N PHE A 60 6.51 -10.32 8.78
CA PHE A 60 5.78 -10.76 9.96
C PHE A 60 4.29 -10.36 9.92
N THR A 61 4.01 -9.19 9.38
CA THR A 61 2.62 -8.75 9.13
C THR A 61 1.95 -9.61 8.05
N ALA A 62 2.63 -9.93 6.94
CA ALA A 62 2.12 -10.83 5.92
C ALA A 62 1.86 -12.25 6.45
N LEU A 63 2.70 -12.75 7.37
CA LEU A 63 2.46 -14.01 8.08
C LEU A 63 1.21 -13.94 8.96
N SER A 64 0.95 -12.79 9.59
CA SER A 64 -0.29 -12.54 10.35
C SER A 64 -1.52 -12.54 9.42
N TYR A 65 -1.44 -11.89 8.24
CA TYR A 65 -2.47 -11.99 7.19
C TYR A 65 -2.71 -13.44 6.77
N LYS A 66 -1.64 -14.22 6.53
CA LYS A 66 -1.73 -15.64 6.16
C LYS A 66 -2.45 -16.47 7.20
N ARG A 67 -2.23 -16.22 8.50
CA ARG A 67 -2.93 -16.93 9.58
C ARG A 67 -4.41 -16.60 9.64
N LEU A 68 -4.76 -15.32 9.53
CA LEU A 68 -6.15 -14.86 9.63
C LEU A 68 -6.95 -15.19 8.37
N SER A 69 -6.39 -15.05 7.17
CA SER A 69 -7.06 -15.46 5.92
C SER A 69 -7.35 -16.96 5.86
N GLY A 70 -6.52 -17.78 6.52
CA GLY A 70 -6.76 -19.22 6.65
C GLY A 70 -8.01 -19.57 7.46
N VAL A 71 -8.40 -18.71 8.41
CA VAL A 71 -9.61 -18.89 9.22
C VAL A 71 -10.78 -18.08 8.69
N PHE A 72 -10.53 -16.84 8.29
CA PHE A 72 -11.52 -15.89 7.79
C PHE A 72 -11.31 -15.62 6.29
N PRO A 73 -11.77 -16.50 5.38
CA PRO A 73 -11.59 -16.33 3.94
C PRO A 73 -12.62 -15.34 3.36
N VAL A 74 -12.57 -14.09 3.81
CA VAL A 74 -13.51 -13.02 3.46
C VAL A 74 -12.78 -11.81 2.91
N ALA A 75 -13.43 -11.12 2.00
CA ALA A 75 -12.99 -9.81 1.54
C ALA A 75 -13.20 -8.77 2.66
N GLY A 76 -12.21 -7.92 2.91
CA GLY A 76 -12.34 -6.88 3.93
C GLY A 76 -11.02 -6.53 4.63
N SER A 77 -9.91 -7.15 4.20
CA SER A 77 -8.56 -6.85 4.69
C SER A 77 -8.49 -6.80 6.23
N VAL A 78 -7.67 -5.90 6.77
CA VAL A 78 -7.44 -5.73 8.21
C VAL A 78 -8.73 -5.50 9.01
N TYR A 79 -9.68 -4.72 8.45
CA TYR A 79 -10.97 -4.46 9.10
C TYR A 79 -11.69 -5.75 9.50
N ALA A 80 -11.91 -6.64 8.53
CA ALA A 80 -12.65 -7.87 8.74
C ALA A 80 -11.92 -8.84 9.69
N TYR A 81 -10.59 -8.87 9.62
CA TYR A 81 -9.78 -9.74 10.47
C TYR A 81 -9.76 -9.28 11.93
N VAL A 82 -9.60 -7.98 12.19
CA VAL A 82 -9.62 -7.44 13.55
C VAL A 82 -11.04 -7.54 14.14
N GLN A 83 -12.07 -7.24 13.35
CA GLN A 83 -13.46 -7.34 13.78
C GLN A 83 -13.83 -8.76 14.24
N ARG A 84 -13.50 -9.76 13.44
CA ARG A 84 -13.86 -11.16 13.72
C ARG A 84 -12.92 -11.85 14.71
N GLY A 85 -11.63 -11.49 14.65
CA GLY A 85 -10.61 -12.12 15.50
C GLY A 85 -10.54 -11.54 16.91
N TRP A 86 -10.73 -10.23 17.05
CA TRP A 86 -10.54 -9.56 18.34
C TRP A 86 -11.85 -8.93 18.86
N HIS A 87 -12.23 -7.78 18.32
CA HIS A 87 -13.40 -7.03 18.80
C HIS A 87 -13.99 -6.14 17.68
N PRO A 88 -15.33 -6.05 17.53
CA PRO A 88 -15.97 -5.25 16.49
C PRO A 88 -15.56 -3.77 16.48
N TYR A 89 -15.47 -3.15 17.65
CA TYR A 89 -15.02 -1.76 17.79
C TYR A 89 -13.58 -1.56 17.30
N LEU A 90 -12.67 -2.46 17.67
CA LEU A 90 -11.27 -2.39 17.21
C LEU A 90 -11.16 -2.68 15.71
N GLY A 91 -12.02 -3.55 15.18
CA GLY A 91 -12.16 -3.72 13.74
C GLY A 91 -12.54 -2.42 13.03
N PHE A 92 -13.52 -1.69 13.58
CA PHE A 92 -13.88 -0.37 13.06
C PHE A 92 -12.67 0.60 13.10
N VAL A 93 -11.94 0.66 14.21
CA VAL A 93 -10.75 1.53 14.34
C VAL A 93 -9.67 1.14 13.32
N ALA A 94 -9.39 -0.17 13.15
CA ALA A 94 -8.44 -0.65 12.15
C ALA A 94 -8.88 -0.26 10.72
N GLY A 95 -10.18 -0.41 10.41
CA GLY A 95 -10.76 0.02 9.14
C GLY A 95 -10.68 1.53 8.93
N TRP A 96 -10.89 2.32 9.99
CA TRP A 96 -10.75 3.77 9.94
C TRP A 96 -9.31 4.21 9.65
N MET A 97 -8.34 3.54 10.25
CA MET A 97 -6.91 3.83 10.02
C MET A 97 -6.49 3.47 8.60
N ILE A 98 -6.89 2.31 8.07
CA ILE A 98 -6.58 1.93 6.69
C ILE A 98 -7.37 2.79 5.68
N LEU A 99 -8.49 3.37 6.07
CA LEU A 99 -9.25 4.31 5.23
C LEU A 99 -8.45 5.58 4.92
N ALA A 100 -7.62 6.05 5.87
CA ALA A 100 -6.73 7.20 5.64
C ALA A 100 -5.74 6.89 4.51
N ASP A 101 -5.14 5.69 4.52
CA ASP A 101 -4.27 5.22 3.45
C ASP A 101 -4.99 5.28 2.09
N TYR A 102 -6.10 4.57 1.94
CA TYR A 102 -6.86 4.56 0.69
C TYR A 102 -7.35 5.93 0.22
N LEU A 103 -7.65 6.85 1.14
CA LEU A 103 -8.12 8.20 0.83
C LEU A 103 -6.99 9.12 0.34
N LEU A 104 -5.81 8.99 0.96
CA LEU A 104 -4.67 9.88 0.70
C LEU A 104 -3.79 9.40 -0.46
N VAL A 105 -3.72 8.08 -0.71
CA VAL A 105 -2.89 7.50 -1.77
C VAL A 105 -3.17 8.10 -3.15
N PRO A 106 -4.41 8.25 -3.64
CA PRO A 106 -4.62 8.87 -4.96
C PRO A 106 -4.04 10.29 -5.04
N ALA A 107 -4.24 11.10 -3.98
CA ALA A 107 -3.72 12.46 -3.92
C ALA A 107 -2.18 12.49 -3.99
N LEU A 108 -1.52 11.58 -3.25
CA LEU A 108 -0.07 11.44 -3.24
C LEU A 108 0.47 11.05 -4.62
N LEU A 109 -0.16 10.07 -5.28
CA LEU A 109 0.25 9.60 -6.60
C LEU A 109 0.08 10.67 -7.69
N TYR A 110 -0.96 11.49 -7.61
CA TYR A 110 -1.14 12.65 -8.49
C TYR A 110 -0.07 13.71 -8.25
N ALA A 111 0.25 13.99 -6.99
CA ALA A 111 1.27 14.96 -6.63
C ALA A 111 2.67 14.51 -7.09
N PHE A 112 3.08 13.26 -6.83
CA PHE A 112 4.35 12.71 -7.32
C PHE A 112 4.46 12.77 -8.84
N SER A 113 3.44 12.31 -9.54
CA SER A 113 3.44 12.30 -11.02
C SER A 113 3.52 13.72 -11.60
N ALA A 114 2.87 14.68 -10.94
CA ALA A 114 2.93 16.08 -11.33
C ALA A 114 4.33 16.69 -11.09
N SER A 115 4.96 16.38 -9.95
CA SER A 115 6.32 16.82 -9.63
C SER A 115 7.35 16.27 -10.64
N TRP A 116 7.23 15.00 -11.03
CA TRP A 116 8.09 14.39 -12.04
C TRP A 116 7.90 15.02 -13.42
N LEU A 117 6.65 15.24 -13.86
CA LEU A 117 6.38 15.92 -15.13
C LEU A 117 6.81 17.39 -15.12
N GLN A 118 6.71 18.06 -13.99
CA GLN A 118 7.23 19.43 -13.87
C GLN A 118 8.75 19.46 -13.99
N GLY A 119 9.47 18.43 -13.49
CA GLY A 119 10.91 18.28 -13.72
C GLY A 119 11.27 18.13 -15.20
N LEU A 120 10.43 17.43 -15.98
CA LEU A 120 10.61 17.25 -17.42
C LEU A 120 10.14 18.45 -18.25
N LEU A 121 9.04 19.09 -17.84
CA LEU A 121 8.39 20.22 -18.53
C LEU A 121 8.17 21.39 -17.56
N PRO A 122 9.22 22.13 -17.19
CA PRO A 122 9.15 23.19 -16.18
C PRO A 122 8.18 24.34 -16.53
N ALA A 123 7.85 24.50 -17.81
CA ALA A 123 6.90 25.51 -18.28
C ALA A 123 5.45 25.24 -17.83
N VAL A 124 5.13 23.99 -17.45
CA VAL A 124 3.78 23.61 -17.04
C VAL A 124 3.74 23.45 -15.52
N PRO A 125 2.99 24.29 -14.79
CA PRO A 125 2.95 24.23 -13.34
C PRO A 125 2.30 22.91 -12.85
N ALA A 126 2.75 22.37 -11.70
CA ALA A 126 2.34 21.08 -11.15
C ALA A 126 0.82 20.93 -11.00
N TRP A 127 0.11 22.01 -10.61
CA TRP A 127 -1.32 21.97 -10.44
C TRP A 127 -2.10 21.57 -11.71
N VAL A 128 -1.59 21.91 -12.89
CA VAL A 128 -2.20 21.56 -14.19
C VAL A 128 -2.17 20.05 -14.37
N TRP A 129 -1.03 19.41 -14.04
CA TRP A 129 -0.87 17.96 -14.10
C TRP A 129 -1.76 17.25 -13.08
N ILE A 130 -1.79 17.75 -11.83
CA ILE A 130 -2.64 17.20 -10.75
C ILE A 130 -4.10 17.18 -11.20
N VAL A 131 -4.62 18.33 -11.64
CA VAL A 131 -6.02 18.44 -12.09
C VAL A 131 -6.27 17.58 -13.32
N GLY A 132 -5.34 17.57 -14.28
CA GLY A 132 -5.42 16.73 -15.48
C GLY A 132 -5.55 15.24 -15.15
N PHE A 133 -4.71 14.70 -14.27
CA PHE A 133 -4.80 13.30 -13.81
C PHE A 133 -6.10 13.00 -13.08
N ILE A 134 -6.52 13.90 -12.17
CA ILE A 134 -7.77 13.69 -11.41
C ILE A 134 -8.98 13.68 -12.35
N VAL A 135 -9.06 14.61 -13.29
CA VAL A 135 -10.16 14.68 -14.27
C VAL A 135 -10.17 13.43 -15.15
N PHE A 136 -9.01 13.04 -15.68
CA PHE A 136 -8.88 11.85 -16.51
C PHE A 136 -9.31 10.58 -15.76
N ASN A 137 -8.74 10.33 -14.59
CA ASN A 137 -9.05 9.13 -13.79
C ASN A 137 -10.50 9.12 -13.31
N THR A 138 -11.04 10.28 -12.94
CA THR A 138 -12.46 10.41 -12.55
C THR A 138 -13.38 10.08 -13.71
N ALA A 139 -13.08 10.60 -14.91
CA ALA A 139 -13.87 10.30 -16.11
C ALA A 139 -13.85 8.80 -16.44
N VAL A 140 -12.67 8.15 -16.40
CA VAL A 140 -12.54 6.71 -16.64
C VAL A 140 -13.33 5.90 -15.60
N ASN A 141 -13.25 6.25 -14.31
CA ASN A 141 -13.97 5.57 -13.24
C ASN A 141 -15.48 5.77 -13.33
N VAL A 142 -15.94 6.98 -13.66
CA VAL A 142 -17.37 7.28 -13.85
C VAL A 142 -17.94 6.51 -15.03
N LEU A 143 -17.23 6.49 -16.17
CA LEU A 143 -17.66 5.77 -17.38
C LEU A 143 -17.64 4.25 -17.21
N GLY A 144 -17.01 3.73 -16.14
CA GLY A 144 -17.00 2.30 -15.83
C GLY A 144 -16.25 1.46 -16.87
N ILE A 145 -15.19 2.02 -17.47
CA ILE A 145 -14.48 1.37 -18.55
C ILE A 145 -13.82 0.08 -18.07
N ARG A 146 -14.26 -1.07 -18.58
CA ARG A 146 -13.75 -2.41 -18.21
C ARG A 146 -12.34 -2.71 -18.71
N LEU A 147 -11.60 -1.72 -19.19
CA LEU A 147 -10.25 -1.86 -19.71
C LEU A 147 -9.20 -2.20 -18.62
N GLN A 148 -9.56 -2.06 -17.36
CA GLN A 148 -8.60 -2.04 -16.24
C GLN A 148 -7.74 -3.31 -16.14
N ALA A 149 -8.30 -4.51 -16.23
CA ALA A 149 -7.51 -5.72 -15.96
C ALA A 149 -6.40 -5.94 -17.01
N ARG A 150 -6.72 -5.82 -18.30
CA ARG A 150 -5.70 -5.98 -19.37
C ARG A 150 -4.66 -4.87 -19.35
N ALA A 151 -5.10 -3.62 -19.09
CA ALA A 151 -4.20 -2.47 -18.99
C ALA A 151 -3.18 -2.65 -17.86
N HIS A 152 -3.61 -3.14 -16.69
CA HIS A 152 -2.71 -3.40 -15.56
C HIS A 152 -1.68 -4.50 -15.86
N PHE A 153 -2.06 -5.56 -16.59
CA PHE A 153 -1.10 -6.61 -17.01
C PHE A 153 -0.05 -6.07 -17.98
N ILE A 154 -0.48 -5.26 -18.95
CA ILE A 154 0.44 -4.63 -19.92
C ILE A 154 1.38 -3.68 -19.17
N LEU A 155 0.84 -2.87 -18.26
CA LEU A 155 1.65 -1.93 -17.50
C LEU A 155 2.66 -2.65 -16.61
N LEU A 156 2.26 -3.70 -15.88
CA LEU A 156 3.18 -4.53 -15.10
C LEU A 156 4.32 -5.07 -15.97
N ALA A 157 4.02 -5.53 -17.19
CA ALA A 157 5.05 -6.00 -18.13
C ALA A 157 6.00 -4.86 -18.52
N VAL A 158 5.46 -3.67 -18.83
CA VAL A 158 6.26 -2.47 -19.13
C VAL A 158 7.14 -2.06 -17.96
N GLU A 159 6.61 -2.04 -16.74
CA GLU A 159 7.36 -1.76 -15.51
C GLU A 159 8.53 -2.73 -15.32
N LEU A 160 8.26 -4.05 -15.46
CA LEU A 160 9.29 -5.07 -15.30
C LEU A 160 10.37 -4.98 -16.39
N ILE A 161 10.00 -4.66 -17.63
CA ILE A 161 10.96 -4.44 -18.73
C ILE A 161 11.80 -3.19 -18.46
N ALA A 162 11.17 -2.08 -18.10
CA ALA A 162 11.87 -0.83 -17.79
C ALA A 162 12.84 -1.00 -16.61
N LEU A 163 12.40 -1.70 -15.57
CA LEU A 163 13.22 -2.04 -14.42
C LEU A 163 14.41 -2.96 -14.80
N ALA A 164 14.16 -4.00 -15.60
CA ALA A 164 15.20 -4.91 -16.07
C ALA A 164 16.25 -4.16 -16.91
N LEU A 165 15.83 -3.25 -17.78
CA LEU A 165 16.74 -2.39 -18.55
C LEU A 165 17.59 -1.53 -17.63
N PHE A 166 17.00 -0.86 -16.64
CA PHE A 166 17.78 -0.11 -15.65
C PHE A 166 18.79 -0.99 -14.94
N MET A 167 18.38 -2.16 -14.44
CA MET A 167 19.25 -3.06 -13.70
C MET A 167 20.43 -3.58 -14.58
N ILE A 168 20.17 -3.94 -15.83
CA ILE A 168 21.20 -4.39 -16.77
C ILE A 168 22.21 -3.26 -17.04
N LEU A 169 21.71 -2.04 -17.30
CA LEU A 169 22.57 -0.88 -17.55
C LEU A 169 23.34 -0.46 -16.31
N ALA A 170 22.73 -0.53 -15.12
CA ALA A 170 23.41 -0.25 -13.86
C ALA A 170 24.53 -1.26 -13.56
N VAL A 171 24.30 -2.55 -13.82
CA VAL A 171 25.36 -3.58 -13.75
C VAL A 171 26.48 -3.28 -14.73
N HIS A 172 26.16 -2.94 -15.99
CA HIS A 172 27.16 -2.54 -16.97
C HIS A 172 27.95 -1.30 -16.52
N PHE A 173 27.26 -0.27 -16.02
CA PHE A 173 27.85 0.98 -15.57
C PHE A 173 28.84 0.76 -14.41
N VAL A 174 28.43 -0.02 -13.40
CA VAL A 174 29.25 -0.23 -12.19
C VAL A 174 30.36 -1.26 -12.43
N PHE A 175 30.06 -2.43 -12.98
CA PHE A 175 30.99 -3.56 -12.99
C PHE A 175 31.81 -3.66 -14.27
N LEU A 176 31.27 -3.25 -15.43
CA LEU A 176 32.01 -3.32 -16.68
C LEU A 176 32.69 -2.00 -17.02
N SER A 177 32.05 -0.86 -16.76
CA SER A 177 32.64 0.45 -17.03
C SER A 177 33.44 1.03 -15.86
N GLY A 178 33.42 0.39 -14.68
CA GLY A 178 34.16 0.79 -13.49
C GLY A 178 33.74 2.16 -12.92
N ARG A 179 32.50 2.59 -13.19
CA ARG A 179 31.95 3.88 -12.73
C ARG A 179 31.19 3.70 -11.41
N GLY A 180 30.78 4.83 -10.80
CA GLY A 180 30.16 4.80 -9.47
C GLY A 180 31.14 4.25 -8.44
N THR A 181 30.79 3.18 -7.72
CA THR A 181 31.72 2.50 -6.80
C THR A 181 32.77 1.66 -7.51
N GLY A 182 32.60 1.40 -8.82
CA GLY A 182 33.51 0.56 -9.62
C GLY A 182 33.48 -0.92 -9.27
N GLY A 183 32.55 -1.38 -8.45
CA GLY A 183 32.42 -2.77 -8.02
C GLY A 183 31.51 -2.95 -6.80
N TRP A 184 31.62 -4.09 -6.15
CA TRP A 184 30.86 -4.42 -4.96
C TRP A 184 31.25 -3.51 -3.78
N SER A 185 30.25 -2.99 -3.06
CA SER A 185 30.44 -2.21 -1.85
C SER A 185 29.43 -2.63 -0.79
N ALA A 186 29.86 -2.70 0.47
CA ALA A 186 28.99 -2.93 1.62
C ALA A 186 28.40 -1.62 2.17
N ALA A 187 28.92 -0.46 1.73
CA ALA A 187 28.49 0.84 2.23
C ALA A 187 26.98 1.10 2.14
N PRO A 188 26.26 0.67 1.08
CA PRO A 188 24.80 0.82 1.03
C PRO A 188 24.04 0.00 2.07
N PHE A 189 24.66 -1.01 2.67
CA PHE A 189 24.06 -1.81 3.75
C PHE A 189 24.56 -1.42 5.13
N PHE A 190 25.79 -0.94 5.27
CA PHE A 190 26.33 -0.62 6.57
C PHE A 190 27.45 0.42 6.51
N GLN A 191 27.22 1.54 7.21
CA GLN A 191 28.20 2.61 7.42
C GLN A 191 28.36 2.87 8.92
N PRO A 192 29.48 2.41 9.55
CA PRO A 192 29.64 2.51 11.01
C PRO A 192 29.58 3.95 11.53
N ARG A 193 30.00 4.94 10.75
CA ARG A 193 30.03 6.36 11.13
C ARG A 193 28.64 6.98 11.27
N HIS A 194 27.66 6.44 10.55
CA HIS A 194 26.29 6.97 10.48
C HIS A 194 25.26 6.04 11.15
N TRP A 195 25.74 4.97 11.81
CA TRP A 195 24.84 4.00 12.43
C TRP A 195 24.15 4.61 13.66
N ASN A 196 22.86 4.89 13.53
CA ASN A 196 21.96 5.33 14.59
C ASN A 196 20.59 4.68 14.40
N GLY A 197 19.97 4.20 15.49
CA GLY A 197 18.64 3.58 15.43
C GLY A 197 17.54 4.52 14.93
N ASP A 198 17.66 5.82 15.20
CA ASP A 198 16.64 6.80 14.84
C ASP A 198 16.49 6.96 13.34
N PHE A 199 17.61 7.04 12.58
CA PHE A 199 17.53 7.18 11.12
C PHE A 199 16.91 5.93 10.48
N VAL A 200 17.17 4.74 11.03
CA VAL A 200 16.60 3.48 10.52
C VAL A 200 15.07 3.52 10.63
N ALA A 201 14.54 3.94 11.78
CA ALA A 201 13.10 4.06 11.98
C ALA A 201 12.49 5.10 11.01
N THR A 202 13.10 6.29 10.91
CA THR A 202 12.62 7.39 10.06
C THR A 202 12.66 6.99 8.58
N ALA A 203 13.79 6.52 8.06
CA ALA A 203 13.93 6.14 6.66
C ALA A 203 13.01 4.95 6.30
N THR A 204 12.87 3.96 7.20
CA THR A 204 11.97 2.82 6.96
C THR A 204 10.51 3.26 6.99
N SER A 205 10.13 4.24 7.82
CA SER A 205 8.77 4.77 7.86
C SER A 205 8.35 5.39 6.52
N ILE A 206 9.30 5.93 5.75
CA ILE A 206 9.10 6.42 4.38
C ILE A 206 9.01 5.26 3.39
N ALA A 207 9.98 4.35 3.43
CA ALA A 207 10.10 3.23 2.48
C ALA A 207 8.92 2.25 2.55
N VAL A 208 8.20 2.19 3.68
CA VAL A 208 7.02 1.33 3.87
C VAL A 208 5.96 1.55 2.81
N LEU A 209 5.80 2.76 2.27
CA LEU A 209 4.86 3.02 1.18
C LEU A 209 5.05 2.07 -0.01
N SER A 210 6.30 1.73 -0.36
CA SER A 210 6.59 0.79 -1.45
C SER A 210 6.04 -0.61 -1.21
N PHE A 211 5.80 -0.98 0.04
CA PHE A 211 5.27 -2.28 0.40
C PHE A 211 3.75 -2.31 0.53
N LEU A 212 3.07 -1.15 0.62
CA LEU A 212 1.62 -1.12 0.72
C LEU A 212 0.98 -1.71 -0.54
N GLY A 213 -0.14 -2.42 -0.34
CA GLY A 213 -0.82 -3.15 -1.41
C GLY A 213 -0.73 -4.68 -1.31
N PHE A 214 0.23 -5.25 -0.54
CA PHE A 214 0.23 -6.70 -0.30
C PHE A 214 -1.04 -7.18 0.44
N ASP A 215 -1.59 -6.35 1.27
CA ASP A 215 -2.82 -6.58 2.03
C ASP A 215 -4.07 -6.58 1.13
N ALA A 216 -4.04 -5.84 0.01
CA ALA A 216 -5.11 -5.79 -0.96
C ALA A 216 -5.39 -7.17 -1.60
N ILE A 217 -4.42 -8.09 -1.65
CA ILE A 217 -4.62 -9.48 -2.07
C ILE A 217 -5.73 -10.14 -1.25
N SER A 218 -5.86 -9.80 0.03
CA SER A 218 -6.89 -10.37 0.91
C SER A 218 -8.32 -9.97 0.51
N THR A 219 -8.49 -8.87 -0.21
CA THR A 219 -9.81 -8.43 -0.71
C THR A 219 -10.34 -9.32 -1.83
N LEU A 220 -9.47 -10.10 -2.47
CA LEU A 220 -9.82 -11.05 -3.53
C LEU A 220 -10.18 -12.45 -3.00
N ALA A 221 -10.30 -12.61 -1.68
CA ALA A 221 -10.56 -13.91 -1.06
C ALA A 221 -11.83 -14.57 -1.58
N GLU A 222 -12.91 -13.80 -1.84
CA GLU A 222 -14.20 -14.35 -2.30
C GLU A 222 -14.19 -14.81 -3.75
N GLU A 223 -13.25 -14.29 -4.57
CA GLU A 223 -13.05 -14.68 -5.97
C GLU A 223 -11.98 -15.79 -6.13
N THR A 224 -11.37 -16.23 -5.01
CA THR A 224 -10.29 -17.19 -5.00
C THR A 224 -10.82 -18.62 -4.88
N ARG A 225 -10.25 -19.57 -5.66
CA ARG A 225 -10.62 -21.00 -5.64
C ARG A 225 -10.38 -21.62 -4.27
N ASN A 226 -9.19 -21.41 -3.69
CA ASN A 226 -8.78 -21.93 -2.39
C ASN A 226 -8.36 -20.79 -1.45
N PRO A 227 -9.29 -19.94 -0.98
CA PRO A 227 -8.94 -18.71 -0.31
C PRO A 227 -8.16 -18.92 0.99
N ARG A 228 -8.46 -19.99 1.74
CA ARG A 228 -7.78 -20.32 3.00
C ARG A 228 -6.28 -20.59 2.83
N ARG A 229 -5.85 -21.06 1.66
CA ARG A 229 -4.47 -21.39 1.37
C ARG A 229 -3.80 -20.35 0.48
N ASP A 230 -4.47 -19.97 -0.61
CA ASP A 230 -3.85 -19.24 -1.71
C ASP A 230 -3.70 -17.75 -1.39
N VAL A 231 -4.64 -17.13 -0.67
CA VAL A 231 -4.57 -15.71 -0.30
C VAL A 231 -3.32 -15.45 0.55
N GLY A 232 -3.16 -16.15 1.66
CA GLY A 232 -2.02 -15.95 2.55
C GLY A 232 -0.68 -16.31 1.92
N ASN A 233 -0.64 -17.36 1.08
CA ASN A 233 0.58 -17.72 0.36
C ASN A 233 0.95 -16.68 -0.71
N ALA A 234 -0.05 -16.15 -1.43
CA ALA A 234 0.16 -15.09 -2.41
C ALA A 234 0.71 -13.83 -1.73
N THR A 235 0.12 -13.42 -0.61
CA THR A 235 0.57 -12.26 0.17
C THR A 235 2.05 -12.35 0.55
N VAL A 236 2.47 -13.49 1.12
CA VAL A 236 3.87 -13.71 1.50
C VAL A 236 4.78 -13.79 0.27
N LEU A 237 4.37 -14.52 -0.76
CA LEU A 237 5.20 -14.71 -1.97
C LEU A 237 5.39 -13.39 -2.73
N THR A 238 4.35 -12.61 -2.91
CA THR A 238 4.43 -11.29 -3.56
C THR A 238 5.36 -10.36 -2.80
N LEU A 239 5.23 -10.30 -1.47
CA LEU A 239 6.09 -9.47 -0.63
C LEU A 239 7.57 -9.86 -0.77
N LEU A 240 7.88 -11.17 -0.76
CA LEU A 240 9.25 -11.63 -0.88
C LEU A 240 9.83 -11.38 -2.28
N LEU A 241 9.04 -11.62 -3.34
CA LEU A 241 9.46 -11.36 -4.72
C LEU A 241 9.75 -9.88 -4.95
N LEU A 242 8.79 -9.01 -4.59
CA LEU A 242 8.97 -7.57 -4.76
C LEU A 242 10.02 -7.01 -3.80
N GLY A 243 10.09 -7.52 -2.57
CA GLY A 243 11.12 -7.14 -1.63
C GLY A 243 12.54 -7.42 -2.15
N ALA A 244 12.75 -8.59 -2.76
CA ALA A 244 14.02 -8.91 -3.41
C ALA A 244 14.33 -7.95 -4.58
N ILE A 245 13.33 -7.63 -5.41
CA ILE A 245 13.44 -6.67 -6.50
C ILE A 245 13.76 -5.27 -5.96
N PHE A 246 13.08 -4.83 -4.89
CA PHE A 246 13.30 -3.53 -4.26
C PHE A 246 14.73 -3.40 -3.71
N ILE A 247 15.24 -4.42 -3.03
CA ILE A 247 16.61 -4.44 -2.53
C ILE A 247 17.60 -4.41 -3.70
N ALA A 248 17.39 -5.22 -4.74
CA ALA A 248 18.29 -5.29 -5.87
C ALA A 248 18.38 -3.97 -6.65
N GLN A 249 17.23 -3.35 -6.98
CA GLN A 249 17.22 -2.07 -7.72
C GLN A 249 17.83 -0.93 -6.92
N THR A 250 17.53 -0.85 -5.62
CA THR A 250 18.06 0.21 -4.75
C THR A 250 19.54 0.02 -4.48
N TYR A 251 20.00 -1.23 -4.40
CA TYR A 251 21.43 -1.52 -4.26
C TYR A 251 22.22 -1.12 -5.50
N LEU A 252 21.74 -1.47 -6.70
CA LEU A 252 22.39 -1.06 -7.94
C LEU A 252 22.40 0.45 -8.12
N ALA A 253 21.31 1.14 -7.74
CA ALA A 253 21.25 2.59 -7.75
C ALA A 253 22.28 3.22 -6.79
N ALA A 254 22.40 2.68 -5.57
CA ALA A 254 23.38 3.16 -4.59
C ALA A 254 24.84 2.88 -5.01
N LEU A 255 25.12 1.79 -5.72
CA LEU A 255 26.43 1.53 -6.30
C LEU A 255 26.74 2.48 -7.47
N ALA A 256 25.73 2.80 -8.29
CA ALA A 256 25.90 3.71 -9.42
C ALA A 256 26.14 5.15 -8.96
N HIS A 257 25.51 5.58 -7.87
CA HIS A 257 25.63 6.92 -7.30
C HIS A 257 25.82 6.88 -5.78
N PRO A 258 27.07 6.80 -5.28
CA PRO A 258 27.34 6.67 -3.85
C PRO A 258 27.19 7.98 -3.05
N ASP A 259 27.18 9.15 -3.71
CA ASP A 259 27.01 10.44 -3.05
C ASP A 259 25.53 10.82 -2.91
N TYR A 260 24.94 10.39 -1.79
CA TYR A 260 23.53 10.66 -1.49
C TYR A 260 23.20 12.14 -1.21
N HIS A 261 24.21 12.97 -0.90
CA HIS A 261 24.02 14.41 -0.62
C HIS A 261 23.65 15.22 -1.87
N SER A 262 24.07 14.76 -3.04
CA SER A 262 23.80 15.42 -4.31
C SER A 262 22.46 15.02 -4.93
N LEU A 263 21.73 14.04 -4.33
CA LEU A 263 20.47 13.57 -4.85
C LEU A 263 19.30 14.48 -4.49
N ASP A 264 18.48 14.78 -5.47
CA ASP A 264 17.18 15.40 -5.24
C ASP A 264 16.20 14.41 -4.56
N ALA A 265 15.39 14.90 -3.62
CA ALA A 265 14.47 14.04 -2.89
C ALA A 265 13.42 13.36 -3.79
N LYS A 266 12.96 14.04 -4.84
CA LYS A 266 11.87 13.58 -5.73
C LYS A 266 12.39 12.96 -7.03
N LEU A 267 13.51 13.43 -7.54
CA LEU A 267 14.07 13.03 -8.84
C LEU A 267 15.31 12.15 -8.70
N GLY A 268 15.83 11.91 -7.50
CA GLY A 268 17.13 11.29 -7.28
C GLY A 268 17.33 9.95 -7.99
N PHE A 269 16.31 9.07 -8.08
CA PHE A 269 16.43 7.83 -8.85
C PHE A 269 16.53 8.09 -10.36
N PHE A 270 15.80 9.07 -10.85
CA PHE A 270 15.81 9.42 -12.28
C PHE A 270 17.15 10.07 -12.65
N ASP A 271 17.72 10.90 -11.76
CA ASP A 271 19.07 11.49 -11.95
C ASP A 271 20.15 10.38 -12.01
N ILE A 272 20.03 9.33 -11.18
CA ILE A 272 20.89 8.15 -11.29
C ILE A 272 20.70 7.48 -12.65
N SER A 273 19.47 7.36 -13.12
CA SER A 273 19.20 6.74 -14.43
C SER A 273 19.78 7.54 -15.59
N LEU A 274 19.83 8.86 -15.48
CA LEU A 274 20.51 9.74 -16.43
C LEU A 274 22.01 9.44 -16.50
N GLN A 275 22.66 9.23 -15.36
CA GLN A 275 24.07 8.86 -15.32
C GLN A 275 24.37 7.47 -15.89
N VAL A 276 23.47 6.52 -15.63
CA VAL A 276 23.61 5.11 -16.00
C VAL A 276 23.35 4.86 -17.49
N GLY A 277 22.31 5.46 -18.05
CA GLY A 277 21.88 5.18 -19.42
C GLY A 277 21.62 6.40 -20.28
N GLY A 278 21.84 7.61 -19.76
CA GLY A 278 21.61 8.85 -20.48
C GLY A 278 20.14 9.29 -20.51
N GLU A 279 19.89 10.33 -21.30
CA GLU A 279 18.61 11.05 -21.35
C GLU A 279 17.42 10.15 -21.71
N TRP A 280 17.60 9.21 -22.62
CA TRP A 280 16.55 8.30 -23.02
C TRP A 280 16.06 7.40 -21.87
N LEU A 281 16.98 6.91 -21.02
CA LEU A 281 16.64 6.08 -19.87
C LEU A 281 15.94 6.91 -18.79
N TYR A 282 16.41 8.13 -18.54
CA TYR A 282 15.78 9.09 -17.66
C TYR A 282 14.32 9.33 -18.04
N VAL A 283 14.09 9.75 -19.29
CA VAL A 283 12.74 10.06 -19.81
C VAL A 283 11.86 8.81 -19.79
N MET A 284 12.38 7.67 -20.23
CA MET A 284 11.64 6.40 -20.26
C MET A 284 11.17 6.00 -18.87
N LEU A 285 12.06 5.97 -17.88
CA LEU A 285 11.70 5.59 -16.51
C LEU A 285 10.75 6.58 -15.87
N LEU A 286 10.94 7.87 -16.09
CA LEU A 286 10.06 8.91 -15.58
C LEU A 286 8.65 8.75 -16.16
N ILE A 287 8.50 8.57 -17.48
CA ILE A 287 7.20 8.38 -18.13
C ILE A 287 6.53 7.09 -17.67
N VAL A 288 7.28 5.99 -17.52
CA VAL A 288 6.73 4.72 -16.99
C VAL A 288 6.21 4.92 -15.56
N ASN A 289 6.96 5.63 -14.70
CA ASN A 289 6.51 5.95 -13.34
C ASN A 289 5.28 6.85 -13.31
N VAL A 290 5.22 7.87 -14.19
CA VAL A 290 4.05 8.76 -14.30
C VAL A 290 2.80 7.98 -14.73
N ILE A 291 2.90 7.11 -15.73
CA ILE A 291 1.77 6.31 -16.21
C ILE A 291 1.35 5.30 -15.12
N SER A 292 2.32 4.65 -14.48
CA SER A 292 2.07 3.69 -13.42
C SER A 292 1.38 4.34 -12.22
N SER A 293 1.97 5.39 -11.68
CA SER A 293 1.50 6.06 -10.46
C SER A 293 0.29 6.96 -10.73
N GLY A 294 0.44 7.93 -11.65
CA GLY A 294 -0.56 8.98 -11.89
C GLY A 294 -1.82 8.51 -12.62
N ILE A 295 -1.73 7.44 -13.40
CA ILE A 295 -2.87 6.89 -14.12
C ILE A 295 -3.31 5.57 -13.50
N ALA A 296 -2.54 4.50 -13.63
CA ALA A 296 -3.06 3.16 -13.33
C ALA A 296 -3.28 2.92 -11.84
N ASN A 297 -2.28 3.22 -11.00
CA ASN A 297 -2.39 3.00 -9.56
C ASN A 297 -3.37 3.99 -8.92
N ALA A 298 -3.28 5.27 -9.25
CA ALA A 298 -4.20 6.29 -8.77
C ALA A 298 -5.66 6.03 -9.21
N LEU A 299 -5.89 5.55 -10.45
CA LEU A 299 -7.20 5.14 -10.94
C LEU A 299 -7.79 4.01 -10.09
N SER A 300 -6.97 3.02 -9.79
CA SER A 300 -7.36 1.83 -8.99
C SER A 300 -7.64 2.21 -7.55
N ALA A 301 -6.79 3.03 -6.94
CA ALA A 301 -6.96 3.53 -5.58
C ALA A 301 -8.23 4.39 -5.46
N GLN A 302 -8.46 5.30 -6.41
CA GLN A 302 -9.68 6.12 -6.47
C GLN A 302 -10.94 5.26 -6.57
N LEU A 303 -10.91 4.21 -7.39
CA LEU A 303 -12.03 3.28 -7.53
C LEU A 303 -12.25 2.47 -6.25
N ALA A 304 -11.19 2.00 -5.62
CA ALA A 304 -11.28 1.22 -4.38
C ALA A 304 -11.92 2.03 -3.25
N ILE A 305 -11.47 3.26 -3.02
CA ILE A 305 -12.05 4.12 -1.99
C ILE A 305 -13.48 4.53 -2.31
N ALA A 306 -13.82 4.81 -3.59
CA ALA A 306 -15.18 5.11 -3.99
C ALA A 306 -16.14 3.94 -3.71
N ARG A 307 -15.71 2.69 -3.92
CA ARG A 307 -16.47 1.49 -3.57
C ARG A 307 -16.63 1.29 -2.06
N ILE A 308 -15.58 1.58 -1.29
CA ILE A 308 -15.64 1.54 0.19
C ILE A 308 -16.65 2.56 0.69
N LEU A 309 -16.57 3.82 0.25
CA LEU A 309 -17.50 4.86 0.62
C LEU A 309 -18.94 4.54 0.22
N PHE A 310 -19.14 3.97 -0.97
CA PHE A 310 -20.44 3.49 -1.43
C PHE A 310 -20.99 2.39 -0.51
N SER A 311 -20.18 1.40 -0.15
CA SER A 311 -20.57 0.32 0.76
C SER A 311 -20.93 0.85 2.14
N MET A 312 -20.08 1.73 2.70
CA MET A 312 -20.32 2.38 3.99
C MET A 312 -21.59 3.26 3.96
N GLY A 313 -21.85 3.91 2.82
CA GLY A 313 -23.09 4.67 2.60
C GLY A 313 -24.31 3.75 2.60
N ARG A 314 -24.27 2.64 1.88
CA ARG A 314 -25.34 1.63 1.85
C ARG A 314 -25.63 1.06 3.25
N ASP A 315 -24.60 0.83 4.03
CA ASP A 315 -24.72 0.31 5.40
C ASP A 315 -25.05 1.41 6.42
N ARG A 316 -25.36 2.63 5.96
CA ARG A 316 -25.64 3.83 6.78
C ARG A 316 -24.56 4.11 7.83
N ALA A 317 -23.32 3.84 7.45
CA ALA A 317 -22.15 3.95 8.32
C ALA A 317 -21.60 5.38 8.42
N LEU A 318 -21.89 6.24 7.45
CA LEU A 318 -21.34 7.58 7.32
C LEU A 318 -22.47 8.65 7.24
N PRO A 319 -22.18 9.90 7.62
CA PRO A 319 -23.04 11.02 7.28
C PRO A 319 -23.19 11.13 5.76
N GLY A 320 -24.38 11.48 5.27
CA GLY A 320 -24.65 11.58 3.82
C GLY A 320 -24.77 10.22 3.12
N SER A 321 -25.13 9.18 3.85
CA SER A 321 -25.28 7.80 3.34
C SER A 321 -26.16 7.71 2.11
N ASP A 322 -27.27 8.44 2.04
CA ASP A 322 -28.17 8.46 0.87
C ASP A 322 -27.51 9.06 -0.38
N PHE A 323 -26.58 10.00 -0.21
CA PHE A 323 -25.79 10.57 -1.30
C PHE A 323 -24.73 9.58 -1.80
N LEU A 324 -24.01 8.94 -0.87
CA LEU A 324 -22.91 8.02 -1.18
C LEU A 324 -23.38 6.69 -1.76
N SER A 325 -24.56 6.21 -1.36
CA SER A 325 -25.14 4.93 -1.80
C SER A 325 -25.86 5.00 -3.15
N ARG A 326 -25.92 6.17 -3.80
CA ARG A 326 -26.56 6.30 -5.10
C ARG A 326 -25.72 5.72 -6.22
N VAL A 327 -26.32 4.82 -7.00
CA VAL A 327 -25.75 4.30 -8.25
C VAL A 327 -26.36 5.06 -9.42
N HIS A 328 -25.51 5.55 -10.32
CA HIS A 328 -25.99 6.28 -11.50
C HIS A 328 -26.71 5.34 -12.48
N PRO A 329 -27.94 5.65 -12.93
CA PRO A 329 -28.78 4.69 -13.67
C PRO A 329 -28.21 4.25 -15.04
N ARG A 330 -27.47 5.12 -15.74
CA ARG A 330 -26.91 4.81 -17.06
C ARG A 330 -25.58 4.08 -16.98
N VAL A 331 -24.62 4.59 -16.20
CA VAL A 331 -23.25 4.06 -16.15
C VAL A 331 -23.07 2.98 -15.07
N ARG A 332 -24.04 2.81 -14.16
CA ARG A 332 -24.07 1.80 -13.10
C ARG A 332 -22.84 1.83 -12.18
N THR A 333 -22.29 3.02 -11.97
CA THR A 333 -21.16 3.29 -11.07
C THR A 333 -21.60 4.21 -9.93
N PRO A 334 -20.89 4.21 -8.78
CA PRO A 334 -21.16 5.10 -7.65
C PRO A 334 -20.56 6.49 -7.91
N VAL A 335 -21.13 7.22 -8.88
CA VAL A 335 -20.61 8.52 -9.37
C VAL A 335 -20.39 9.50 -8.22
N ASN A 336 -21.35 9.62 -7.29
CA ASN A 336 -21.25 10.57 -6.19
C ASN A 336 -20.07 10.29 -5.26
N ALA A 337 -19.82 9.01 -4.93
CA ALA A 337 -18.67 8.61 -4.15
C ALA A 337 -17.36 8.89 -4.91
N THR A 338 -17.31 8.59 -6.21
CA THR A 338 -16.15 8.88 -7.07
C THR A 338 -15.83 10.37 -7.13
N LEU A 339 -16.84 11.22 -7.32
CA LEU A 339 -16.68 12.68 -7.35
C LEU A 339 -16.23 13.24 -5.99
N LEU A 340 -16.74 12.70 -4.88
CA LEU A 340 -16.28 13.08 -3.54
C LEU A 340 -14.79 12.76 -3.36
N VAL A 341 -14.36 11.55 -3.76
CA VAL A 341 -12.94 11.18 -3.70
C VAL A 341 -12.10 12.10 -4.58
N ALA A 342 -12.56 12.41 -5.81
CA ALA A 342 -11.86 13.33 -6.69
C ALA A 342 -11.70 14.72 -6.06
N ALA A 343 -12.76 15.28 -5.48
CA ALA A 343 -12.73 16.57 -4.81
C ALA A 343 -11.77 16.57 -3.61
N LEU A 344 -11.82 15.53 -2.76
CA LEU A 344 -10.91 15.39 -1.62
C LEU A 344 -9.46 15.23 -2.08
N SER A 345 -9.19 14.39 -3.09
CA SER A 345 -7.85 14.23 -3.67
C SER A 345 -7.32 15.54 -4.26
N THR A 346 -8.19 16.35 -4.89
CA THR A 346 -7.78 17.66 -5.42
C THR A 346 -7.36 18.60 -4.31
N VAL A 347 -8.17 18.73 -3.26
CA VAL A 347 -7.85 19.60 -2.11
C VAL A 347 -6.56 19.14 -1.45
N VAL A 348 -6.40 17.85 -1.18
CA VAL A 348 -5.23 17.31 -0.50
C VAL A 348 -3.98 17.48 -1.38
N ALA A 349 -4.01 17.10 -2.66
CA ALA A 349 -2.85 17.17 -3.54
C ALA A 349 -2.38 18.60 -3.83
N LEU A 350 -3.28 19.59 -3.77
CA LEU A 350 -2.91 21.00 -3.99
C LEU A 350 -2.52 21.75 -2.72
N ALA A 351 -3.07 21.36 -1.55
CA ALA A 351 -2.91 22.09 -0.31
C ALA A 351 -1.88 21.50 0.66
N VAL A 352 -1.57 20.19 0.53
CA VAL A 352 -0.70 19.49 1.48
C VAL A 352 0.59 19.06 0.79
N PRO A 353 1.76 19.32 1.40
CA PRO A 353 3.05 18.85 0.86
C PRO A 353 3.09 17.33 0.72
N GLU A 354 3.69 16.82 -0.36
CA GLU A 354 3.78 15.40 -0.69
C GLU A 354 4.36 14.56 0.46
N GLU A 355 5.39 15.07 1.13
CA GLU A 355 6.05 14.39 2.25
C GLU A 355 5.09 14.19 3.44
N VAL A 356 4.22 15.17 3.71
CA VAL A 356 3.22 15.07 4.78
C VAL A 356 2.16 14.05 4.42
N ILE A 357 1.68 14.05 3.16
CA ILE A 357 0.71 13.06 2.68
C ILE A 357 1.28 11.65 2.81
N LEU A 358 2.52 11.44 2.35
CA LEU A 358 3.24 10.17 2.41
C LEU A 358 3.33 9.63 3.84
N LYS A 359 3.75 10.47 4.79
CA LYS A 359 3.88 10.07 6.19
C LYS A 359 2.52 9.73 6.82
N LEU A 360 1.46 10.46 6.47
CA LEU A 360 0.10 10.18 6.97
C LEU A 360 -0.49 8.88 6.41
N VAL A 361 -0.25 8.57 5.13
CA VAL A 361 -0.60 7.28 4.52
C VAL A 361 0.03 6.14 5.32
N ASN A 362 1.35 6.19 5.53
CA ASN A 362 2.09 5.16 6.24
C ASN A 362 1.68 5.06 7.71
N PHE A 363 1.38 6.18 8.38
CA PHE A 363 0.89 6.19 9.76
C PHE A 363 -0.42 5.39 9.89
N GLY A 364 -1.35 5.59 8.97
CA GLY A 364 -2.62 4.87 8.93
C GLY A 364 -2.43 3.36 8.76
N ALA A 365 -1.66 2.96 7.74
CA ALA A 365 -1.39 1.56 7.43
C ALA A 365 -0.64 0.84 8.56
N LEU A 366 0.46 1.42 9.08
CA LEU A 366 1.23 0.79 10.16
C LEU A 366 0.41 0.64 11.44
N THR A 367 -0.44 1.62 11.79
CA THR A 367 -1.34 1.50 12.95
C THR A 367 -2.34 0.34 12.76
N ALA A 368 -2.91 0.19 11.57
CA ALA A 368 -3.79 -0.92 11.26
C ALA A 368 -3.05 -2.28 11.31
N PHE A 369 -1.82 -2.35 10.83
CA PHE A 369 -0.99 -3.56 10.88
C PHE A 369 -0.57 -3.95 12.31
N MET A 370 -0.34 -2.98 13.19
CA MET A 370 -0.15 -3.27 14.62
C MET A 370 -1.38 -3.95 15.23
N LEU A 371 -2.58 -3.43 14.96
CA LEU A 371 -3.83 -4.04 15.42
C LEU A 371 -4.03 -5.46 14.85
N LEU A 372 -3.63 -5.68 13.59
CA LEU A 372 -3.68 -7.00 12.95
C LEU A 372 -2.77 -8.01 13.68
N ASN A 373 -1.51 -7.62 13.95
CA ASN A 373 -0.56 -8.49 14.65
C ASN A 373 -1.06 -8.85 16.06
N VAL A 374 -1.59 -7.87 16.80
CA VAL A 374 -2.22 -8.14 18.12
C VAL A 374 -3.41 -9.08 17.98
N THR A 375 -4.19 -8.94 16.91
CA THR A 375 -5.37 -9.81 16.66
C THR A 375 -4.99 -11.28 16.50
N VAL A 376 -3.87 -11.60 15.84
CA VAL A 376 -3.39 -12.97 15.72
C VAL A 376 -3.11 -13.57 17.11
N PHE A 377 -2.40 -12.82 17.94
CA PHE A 377 -2.11 -13.22 19.32
C PHE A 377 -3.41 -13.44 20.12
N VAL A 378 -4.30 -12.46 20.12
CA VAL A 378 -5.56 -12.53 20.89
C VAL A 378 -6.42 -13.69 20.41
N PHE A 379 -6.60 -13.85 19.09
CA PHE A 379 -7.50 -14.86 18.54
C PHE A 379 -6.99 -16.29 18.74
N PHE A 380 -5.75 -16.57 18.33
CA PHE A 380 -5.23 -17.94 18.35
C PHE A 380 -4.68 -18.34 19.72
N TYR A 381 -3.93 -17.43 20.36
CA TYR A 381 -3.24 -17.78 21.61
C TYR A 381 -4.16 -17.63 22.84
N LEU A 382 -4.89 -16.52 22.95
CA LEU A 382 -5.76 -16.28 24.11
C LEU A 382 -7.14 -16.96 23.97
N LYS A 383 -7.88 -16.68 22.87
CA LYS A 383 -9.25 -17.20 22.70
C LYS A 383 -9.28 -18.69 22.34
N GLN A 384 -8.47 -19.13 21.36
CA GLN A 384 -8.43 -20.55 20.93
C GLN A 384 -7.48 -21.42 21.76
N LYS A 385 -6.71 -20.84 22.68
CA LYS A 385 -5.78 -21.54 23.60
C LYS A 385 -4.79 -22.47 22.85
N ARG A 386 -4.35 -22.10 21.64
CA ARG A 386 -3.41 -22.89 20.82
C ARG A 386 -1.97 -22.72 21.29
N TYR A 387 -1.69 -23.00 22.53
CA TYR A 387 -0.39 -22.80 23.17
C TYR A 387 0.75 -23.64 22.57
N ARG A 388 0.47 -24.73 21.88
CA ARG A 388 1.51 -25.56 21.24
C ARG A 388 2.20 -24.89 20.06
N GLN A 389 1.58 -23.91 19.42
CA GLN A 389 2.13 -23.22 18.24
C GLN A 389 2.65 -21.83 18.61
N VAL A 390 3.53 -21.77 19.64
CA VAL A 390 4.08 -20.52 20.20
C VAL A 390 4.69 -19.63 19.11
N PHE A 391 5.53 -20.18 18.23
CA PHE A 391 6.19 -19.40 17.18
C PHE A 391 5.19 -18.72 16.25
N GLY A 392 4.16 -19.45 15.82
CA GLY A 392 3.18 -18.95 14.84
C GLY A 392 2.17 -17.96 15.38
N TYR A 393 1.84 -18.04 16.68
CA TYR A 393 0.72 -17.29 17.26
C TYR A 393 1.12 -16.31 18.37
N LEU A 394 2.34 -16.42 18.88
CA LEU A 394 2.89 -15.49 19.87
C LEU A 394 4.14 -14.79 19.31
N VAL A 395 5.20 -15.57 18.97
CA VAL A 395 6.50 -14.98 18.61
C VAL A 395 6.42 -14.14 17.34
N PHE A 396 5.91 -14.69 16.24
CA PHE A 396 5.87 -13.96 14.95
C PHE A 396 4.99 -12.70 15.01
N PRO A 397 3.76 -12.74 15.56
CA PRO A 397 2.98 -11.53 15.72
C PRO A 397 3.62 -10.50 16.68
N ALA A 398 4.27 -10.96 17.75
CA ALA A 398 4.97 -10.07 18.68
C ALA A 398 6.18 -9.40 18.03
N VAL A 399 7.00 -10.16 17.29
CA VAL A 399 8.12 -9.59 16.51
C VAL A 399 7.60 -8.61 15.47
N GLY A 400 6.53 -8.97 14.73
CA GLY A 400 5.89 -8.07 13.78
C GLY A 400 5.40 -6.78 14.43
N LEU A 401 4.73 -6.88 15.57
CA LEU A 401 4.28 -5.73 16.33
C LEU A 401 5.45 -4.83 16.77
N ILE A 402 6.52 -5.41 17.31
CA ILE A 402 7.69 -4.66 17.79
C ILE A 402 8.38 -3.93 16.66
N ILE A 403 8.62 -4.62 15.52
CA ILE A 403 9.30 -3.99 14.37
C ILE A 403 8.41 -2.91 13.74
N VAL A 404 7.12 -3.17 13.55
CA VAL A 404 6.18 -2.18 13.02
C VAL A 404 6.06 -0.98 13.96
N ALA A 405 6.03 -1.19 15.29
CA ALA A 405 6.01 -0.11 16.26
C ALA A 405 7.33 0.69 16.27
N PHE A 406 8.47 0.03 16.08
CA PHE A 406 9.75 0.71 15.91
C PHE A 406 9.77 1.59 14.66
N VAL A 407 9.32 1.09 13.52
CA VAL A 407 9.19 1.89 12.29
C VAL A 407 8.20 3.04 12.48
N TRP A 408 7.07 2.79 13.15
CA TRP A 408 6.06 3.79 13.47
C TRP A 408 6.61 4.90 14.38
N SER A 409 7.55 4.59 15.30
CA SER A 409 8.20 5.59 16.15
C SER A 409 9.12 6.55 15.37
N GLY A 410 9.49 6.22 14.13
CA GLY A 410 10.29 7.07 13.25
C GLY A 410 9.54 8.24 12.60
N PHE A 411 8.24 8.37 12.80
CA PHE A 411 7.49 9.52 12.31
C PHE A 411 7.81 10.79 13.11
N ASP A 412 7.72 11.93 12.43
CA ASP A 412 7.90 13.25 13.04
C ASP A 412 6.69 13.68 13.88
N ARG A 413 6.89 14.75 14.66
CA ARG A 413 5.86 15.32 15.52
C ARG A 413 4.60 15.74 14.74
N THR A 414 4.75 16.23 13.54
CA THR A 414 3.64 16.67 12.68
C THR A 414 2.77 15.50 12.28
N THR A 415 3.40 14.39 11.88
CA THR A 415 2.69 13.14 11.54
C THR A 415 1.96 12.57 12.75
N PHE A 416 2.58 12.57 13.94
CA PHE A 416 1.90 12.15 15.18
C PHE A 416 0.71 13.03 15.52
N LEU A 417 0.81 14.35 15.30
CA LEU A 417 -0.29 15.26 15.57
C LEU A 417 -1.49 14.98 14.65
N PHE A 418 -1.28 15.00 13.34
CA PHE A 418 -2.37 14.81 12.37
C PHE A 418 -2.88 13.36 12.35
N GLY A 419 -1.99 12.38 12.38
CA GLY A 419 -2.36 10.97 12.47
C GLY A 419 -3.06 10.63 13.79
N GLY A 420 -2.62 11.22 14.89
CA GLY A 420 -3.28 11.11 16.19
C GLY A 420 -4.66 11.76 16.22
N MET A 421 -4.83 12.92 15.57
CA MET A 421 -6.15 13.55 15.41
C MET A 421 -7.08 12.67 14.57
N TRP A 422 -6.58 12.06 13.49
CA TRP A 422 -7.33 11.11 12.68
C TRP A 422 -7.74 9.87 13.49
N LEU A 423 -6.81 9.29 14.24
CA LEU A 423 -7.08 8.17 15.13
C LEU A 423 -8.13 8.53 16.19
N LEU A 424 -7.98 9.69 16.84
CA LEU A 424 -8.94 10.17 17.84
C LEU A 424 -10.35 10.35 17.24
N ALA A 425 -10.44 10.93 16.04
CA ALA A 425 -11.71 11.03 15.33
C ALA A 425 -12.33 9.65 15.09
N GLY A 426 -11.52 8.66 14.64
CA GLY A 426 -11.98 7.28 14.49
C GLY A 426 -12.48 6.64 15.79
N LEU A 427 -11.75 6.85 16.88
CA LEU A 427 -12.15 6.37 18.21
C LEU A 427 -13.47 6.98 18.66
N LEU A 428 -13.66 8.29 18.47
CA LEU A 428 -14.90 8.99 18.85
C LEU A 428 -16.09 8.54 17.99
N VAL A 429 -15.93 8.50 16.67
CA VAL A 429 -16.98 8.03 15.74
C VAL A 429 -17.34 6.57 16.03
N GLY A 430 -16.34 5.72 16.26
CA GLY A 430 -16.54 4.33 16.62
C GLY A 430 -17.27 4.17 17.95
N ALA A 431 -16.87 4.92 18.98
CA ALA A 431 -17.52 4.88 20.29
C ALA A 431 -18.99 5.32 20.23
N PHE A 432 -19.27 6.40 19.50
CA PHE A 432 -20.65 6.89 19.29
C PHE A 432 -21.50 5.85 18.55
N LYS A 433 -20.95 5.26 17.51
CA LYS A 433 -21.62 4.24 16.70
C LYS A 433 -21.83 2.95 17.49
N TYR A 434 -20.81 2.48 18.22
CA TYR A 434 -20.91 1.26 19.01
C TYR A 434 -21.89 1.37 20.18
N ARG A 435 -22.00 2.55 20.80
CA ARG A 435 -22.99 2.81 21.85
C ARG A 435 -24.44 2.69 21.33
N ASN A 436 -24.66 3.04 20.06
CA ASN A 436 -25.98 2.97 19.42
C ASN A 436 -26.24 1.62 18.72
N PHE A 437 -25.22 0.76 18.56
CA PHE A 437 -25.27 -0.48 17.78
C PHE A 437 -25.27 -1.75 18.65
N LYS A 438 -25.99 -1.75 19.77
CA LYS A 438 -26.27 -3.00 20.53
C LYS A 438 -27.04 -4.06 19.71
N SER A 439 -27.50 -3.71 18.52
CA SER A 439 -28.25 -4.61 17.61
C SER A 439 -27.40 -5.36 16.58
N PHE A 440 -26.06 -5.22 16.55
CA PHE A 440 -25.21 -5.86 15.52
C PHE A 440 -24.79 -7.29 15.86
N ASP A 441 -24.98 -7.76 17.08
CA ASP A 441 -24.71 -9.15 17.48
C ASP A 441 -25.66 -10.18 16.85
N SER A 442 -26.81 -9.73 16.33
CA SER A 442 -27.81 -10.62 15.70
C SER A 442 -27.59 -10.86 14.19
N ALA A 443 -26.63 -10.20 13.55
CA ALA A 443 -26.35 -10.31 12.11
C ALA A 443 -25.14 -11.18 11.76
N ILE A 444 -24.43 -11.70 12.74
CA ILE A 444 -23.38 -12.69 12.51
C ILE A 444 -24.05 -14.07 12.55
N PRO A 445 -24.12 -14.84 11.45
CA PRO A 445 -24.57 -16.21 11.53
C PRO A 445 -23.63 -16.91 12.52
N GLU A 446 -24.18 -17.48 13.60
CA GLU A 446 -23.45 -18.41 14.45
C GLU A 446 -22.89 -19.51 13.54
N ASN A 447 -21.58 -19.49 13.33
CA ASN A 447 -20.93 -20.50 12.53
C ASN A 447 -21.11 -21.85 13.21
N GLU A 448 -21.70 -22.78 12.50
CA GLU A 448 -21.56 -24.20 12.79
C GLU A 448 -20.11 -24.51 13.13
N PRO A 449 -19.86 -25.24 14.23
CA PRO A 449 -18.50 -25.67 14.57
C PRO A 449 -17.98 -26.51 13.41
N ALA A 450 -16.82 -26.10 12.87
CA ALA A 450 -16.08 -26.89 11.90
C ALA A 450 -15.88 -28.29 12.50
N ARG A 451 -16.70 -29.24 12.07
CA ARG A 451 -16.44 -30.67 12.28
C ARG A 451 -15.17 -30.98 11.49
N GLN A 452 -14.16 -31.36 12.23
CA GLN A 452 -12.88 -32.06 12.01
C GLN A 452 -12.18 -31.89 10.66
#